data_f38e5838f41836012b68ae9fe4379402
#
_entry.id   f38e5838f41836012b68ae9fe4379402
#
_cell.length_a   1.000
_cell.length_b   1.000
_cell.length_c   1.000
_cell.angle_alpha   90.00
_cell.angle_beta   90.00
_cell.angle_gamma   90.00
#
_symmetry.space_group_name_H-M   'P 1'
#
loop_
_entity.id
_entity.type
_entity.pdbx_description
1 polymer ?
#
loop_
_entity_poly.entity_id
_entity_poly.type
_entity_poly.pdbx_seq_one_letter_code
_entity_poly.pdbx_strand_id
1 'polypeptide(L)'
;MIGTLALIIGVSTLLITIILSFIGVLNLSILLPLVVGFNLIQWLIAPYIIDMIYRVEEADPVRYSWLHEMVERISLRSGLKKPKVMIAKIPIPNAFAYGSPLTGNRVAVTEGLIDTLDREEIEAVIGHEIGHLLHKDMHVMVIASLLPAILFIIGRSLLWSGMYYTRREERSGAALLVGLIAIVGAYILHLLVLGLSRLREYYADIHSASVVKDGALKLQVALAKLVNSTARLRARGLDVSSFSGFKALFITDPDKAIEEVESVASIPTAPGIISRRELALVERIKRRELTLADRIIEIFSTHPNIVKRLRALDELRKEIG
;
A
#
# COMPACT_ATOMS: atom_id res chain seq x y z
N MET A 1 2.11 -0.53 1.78
CA MET A 1 3.49 -0.04 1.67
C MET A 1 3.67 1.36 2.25
N ILE A 2 2.78 2.29 1.96
CA ILE A 2 2.95 3.70 2.32
C ILE A 2 2.62 3.97 3.79
N GLY A 3 1.51 3.43 4.31
CA GLY A 3 1.16 3.58 5.73
C GLY A 3 2.19 2.95 6.65
N THR A 4 2.73 1.80 6.26
CA THR A 4 3.80 1.12 6.99
C THR A 4 5.12 1.87 6.86
N LEU A 5 5.43 2.39 5.67
CA LEU A 5 6.61 3.22 5.47
C LEU A 5 6.48 4.54 6.25
N ALA A 6 5.31 5.19 6.22
CA ALA A 6 5.04 6.38 7.00
C ALA A 6 5.07 6.12 8.52
N LEU A 7 4.57 4.95 8.96
CA LEU A 7 4.65 4.52 10.35
C LEU A 7 6.11 4.22 10.75
N ILE A 8 6.85 3.49 9.92
CA ILE A 8 8.27 3.18 10.15
C ILE A 8 9.08 4.48 10.17
N ILE A 9 8.87 5.38 9.21
CA ILE A 9 9.49 6.70 9.17
C ILE A 9 9.12 7.50 10.43
N GLY A 10 7.85 7.54 10.79
CA GLY A 10 7.38 8.26 11.98
C GLY A 10 7.95 7.72 13.28
N VAL A 11 7.87 6.41 13.49
CA VAL A 11 8.39 5.74 14.70
C VAL A 11 9.91 5.81 14.79
N SER A 12 10.63 5.56 13.68
CA SER A 12 12.08 5.65 13.68
C SER A 12 12.58 7.07 13.88
N THR A 13 11.92 8.05 13.28
CA THR A 13 12.20 9.47 13.50
C THR A 13 11.96 9.84 14.97
N LEU A 14 10.86 9.35 15.55
CA LEU A 14 10.56 9.54 16.96
C LEU A 14 11.65 8.95 17.87
N LEU A 15 12.05 7.71 17.60
CA LEU A 15 13.11 7.03 18.37
C LEU A 15 14.44 7.76 18.26
N ILE A 16 14.87 8.14 17.06
CA ILE A 16 16.10 8.91 16.85
C ILE A 16 16.03 10.24 17.61
N THR A 17 14.90 10.95 17.54
CA THR A 17 14.71 12.22 18.24
C THR A 17 14.77 12.03 19.75
N ILE A 18 14.18 10.96 20.29
CA ILE A 18 14.26 10.61 21.72
C ILE A 18 15.71 10.33 22.12
N ILE A 19 16.42 9.49 21.36
CA ILE A 19 17.82 9.12 21.64
C ILE A 19 18.71 10.38 21.65
N LEU A 20 18.61 11.23 20.62
CA LEU A 20 19.39 12.47 20.52
C LEU A 20 19.02 13.49 21.61
N SER A 21 17.76 13.49 22.07
CA SER A 21 17.31 14.29 23.21
C SER A 21 18.00 13.87 24.51
N PHE A 22 18.11 12.56 24.75
CA PHE A 22 18.82 12.05 25.93
C PHE A 22 20.34 12.33 25.91
N ILE A 23 20.94 12.37 24.72
CA ILE A 23 22.37 12.67 24.54
C ILE A 23 22.64 14.19 24.60
N GLY A 24 21.59 15.03 24.65
CA GLY A 24 21.74 16.51 24.72
C GLY A 24 22.10 17.16 23.37
N VAL A 25 22.04 16.42 22.26
CA VAL A 25 22.41 16.89 20.91
C VAL A 25 21.15 17.17 20.08
N LEU A 26 20.27 18.05 20.57
CA LEU A 26 19.11 18.53 19.78
C LEU A 26 19.50 19.72 18.89
N ASN A 27 20.45 19.53 18.00
CA ASN A 27 20.76 20.48 16.95
C ASN A 27 20.05 20.07 15.65
N LEU A 28 19.19 20.94 15.13
CA LEU A 28 18.41 20.69 13.91
C LEU A 28 19.32 20.40 12.71
N SER A 29 20.51 21.01 12.67
CA SER A 29 21.50 20.79 11.62
C SER A 29 22.10 19.38 11.62
N ILE A 30 22.04 18.66 12.74
CA ILE A 30 22.47 17.27 12.86
C ILE A 30 21.27 16.33 12.69
N LEU A 31 20.14 16.69 13.29
CA LEU A 31 18.94 15.86 13.30
C LEU A 31 18.36 15.65 11.89
N LEU A 32 18.25 16.70 11.07
CA LEU A 32 17.68 16.60 9.73
C LEU A 32 18.46 15.69 8.79
N PRO A 33 19.79 15.84 8.60
CA PRO A 33 20.58 14.93 7.77
C PRO A 33 20.52 13.48 8.27
N LEU A 34 20.50 13.27 9.58
CA LEU A 34 20.46 11.94 10.18
C LEU A 34 19.12 11.26 9.92
N VAL A 35 18.00 11.96 10.05
CA VAL A 35 16.67 11.46 9.74
C VAL A 35 16.52 11.16 8.25
N VAL A 36 16.94 12.07 7.38
CA VAL A 36 16.90 11.86 5.93
C VAL A 36 17.78 10.67 5.55
N GLY A 37 19.01 10.60 6.05
CA GLY A 37 19.93 9.49 5.79
C GLY A 37 19.36 8.15 6.26
N PHE A 38 18.78 8.10 7.47
CA PHE A 38 18.16 6.89 7.99
C PHE A 38 16.95 6.44 7.15
N ASN A 39 16.10 7.35 6.71
CA ASN A 39 14.97 7.02 5.84
C ASN A 39 15.44 6.52 4.46
N LEU A 40 16.51 7.10 3.91
CA LEU A 40 17.11 6.61 2.68
C LEU A 40 17.68 5.19 2.85
N ILE A 41 18.38 4.92 3.95
CA ILE A 41 18.88 3.59 4.27
C ILE A 41 17.73 2.59 4.40
N GLN A 42 16.67 2.95 5.14
CA GLN A 42 15.48 2.11 5.27
C GLN A 42 14.87 1.78 3.90
N TRP A 43 14.73 2.78 3.02
CA TRP A 43 14.23 2.54 1.67
C TRP A 43 15.12 1.60 0.85
N LEU A 44 16.45 1.75 0.94
CA LEU A 44 17.40 0.88 0.23
C LEU A 44 17.32 -0.57 0.70
N ILE A 45 17.16 -0.81 2.00
CA ILE A 45 17.13 -2.16 2.59
C ILE A 45 15.72 -2.76 2.70
N ALA A 46 14.66 -1.95 2.53
CA ALA A 46 13.27 -2.40 2.66
C ALA A 46 12.95 -3.67 1.84
N PRO A 47 13.41 -3.85 0.59
CA PRO A 47 13.14 -5.07 -0.17
C PRO A 47 13.67 -6.33 0.50
N TYR A 48 14.82 -6.28 1.15
CA TYR A 48 15.39 -7.43 1.86
C TYR A 48 14.57 -7.78 3.12
N ILE A 49 14.05 -6.77 3.81
CA ILE A 49 13.16 -6.97 4.96
C ILE A 49 11.84 -7.62 4.51
N ILE A 50 11.28 -7.14 3.38
CA ILE A 50 10.07 -7.71 2.78
C ILE A 50 10.32 -9.19 2.41
N ASP A 51 11.42 -9.49 1.73
CA ASP A 51 11.78 -10.85 1.34
C ASP A 51 11.83 -11.78 2.57
N MET A 52 12.43 -11.31 3.66
CA MET A 52 12.56 -12.11 4.90
C MET A 52 11.20 -12.33 5.57
N ILE A 53 10.37 -11.28 5.72
CA ILE A 53 9.09 -11.37 6.45
C ILE A 53 8.05 -12.19 5.68
N TYR A 54 7.97 -12.00 4.36
CA TYR A 54 7.00 -12.71 3.50
C TYR A 54 7.55 -14.00 2.91
N ARG A 55 8.79 -14.39 3.27
CA ARG A 55 9.47 -15.57 2.73
C ARG A 55 9.46 -15.55 1.21
N VAL A 56 9.90 -14.44 0.64
CA VAL A 56 9.89 -14.21 -0.79
C VAL A 56 11.13 -14.85 -1.42
N GLU A 57 10.91 -15.65 -2.45
CA GLU A 57 11.96 -16.27 -3.26
C GLU A 57 11.76 -15.90 -4.73
N GLU A 58 12.81 -15.96 -5.51
CA GLU A 58 12.71 -15.78 -6.95
C GLU A 58 11.89 -16.94 -7.56
N ALA A 59 10.93 -16.61 -8.42
CA ALA A 59 10.06 -17.61 -9.02
C ALA A 59 10.87 -18.52 -9.95
N ASP A 60 10.80 -19.83 -9.72
CA ASP A 60 11.45 -20.81 -10.58
C ASP A 60 10.96 -20.68 -12.04
N PRO A 61 11.87 -20.46 -13.01
CA PRO A 61 11.46 -20.20 -14.40
C PRO A 61 10.74 -21.36 -15.08
N VAL A 62 10.94 -22.61 -14.62
CA VAL A 62 10.28 -23.79 -15.18
C VAL A 62 8.89 -23.94 -14.56
N ARG A 63 8.82 -23.95 -13.23
CA ARG A 63 7.55 -24.13 -12.50
C ARG A 63 6.57 -22.99 -12.72
N TYR A 64 7.07 -21.75 -12.79
CA TYR A 64 6.26 -20.53 -12.95
C TYR A 64 6.48 -19.85 -14.31
N SER A 65 6.79 -20.64 -15.38
CA SER A 65 6.99 -20.12 -16.73
C SER A 65 5.85 -19.21 -17.19
N TRP A 66 4.61 -19.64 -16.93
CA TRP A 66 3.41 -18.88 -17.25
C TRP A 66 3.37 -17.48 -16.59
N LEU A 67 3.87 -17.36 -15.36
CA LEU A 67 3.90 -16.09 -14.63
C LEU A 67 5.02 -15.19 -15.20
N HIS A 68 6.20 -15.75 -15.50
CA HIS A 68 7.29 -15.04 -16.15
C HIS A 68 6.89 -14.49 -17.53
N GLU A 69 6.17 -15.27 -18.34
CA GLU A 69 5.65 -14.83 -19.64
C GLU A 69 4.59 -13.74 -19.49
N MET A 70 3.70 -13.87 -18.51
CA MET A 70 2.66 -12.89 -18.21
C MET A 70 3.28 -11.54 -17.81
N VAL A 71 4.21 -11.54 -16.84
CA VAL A 71 4.90 -10.32 -16.40
C VAL A 71 5.68 -9.68 -17.55
N GLU A 72 6.35 -10.47 -18.37
CA GLU A 72 7.08 -9.98 -19.53
C GLU A 72 6.16 -9.32 -20.54
N ARG A 73 5.07 -9.97 -20.93
CA ARG A 73 4.08 -9.45 -21.87
C ARG A 73 3.48 -8.13 -21.40
N ILE A 74 3.08 -8.04 -20.12
CA ILE A 74 2.51 -6.82 -19.57
C ILE A 74 3.58 -5.72 -19.48
N SER A 75 4.80 -6.04 -19.05
CA SER A 75 5.90 -5.08 -18.98
C SER A 75 6.24 -4.49 -20.36
N LEU A 76 6.27 -5.32 -21.41
CA LEU A 76 6.50 -4.86 -22.77
C LEU A 76 5.39 -3.92 -23.25
N ARG A 77 4.12 -4.24 -22.98
CA ARG A 77 2.98 -3.37 -23.30
C ARG A 77 3.03 -2.04 -22.54
N SER A 78 3.61 -2.03 -21.35
CA SER A 78 3.77 -0.87 -20.48
C SER A 78 5.05 -0.05 -20.79
N GLY A 79 5.89 -0.50 -21.71
CA GLY A 79 7.18 0.15 -21.99
C GLY A 79 8.19 0.06 -20.85
N LEU A 80 8.05 -0.93 -19.96
CA LEU A 80 8.91 -1.15 -18.80
C LEU A 80 9.86 -2.32 -19.01
N LYS A 81 11.06 -2.21 -18.42
CA LYS A 81 11.94 -3.37 -18.27
C LYS A 81 11.26 -4.38 -17.33
N LYS A 82 11.23 -5.66 -17.74
CA LYS A 82 10.70 -6.75 -16.95
C LYS A 82 11.24 -6.73 -15.52
N PRO A 83 10.39 -6.60 -14.49
CA PRO A 83 10.79 -6.74 -13.10
C PRO A 83 11.15 -8.20 -12.77
N LYS A 84 11.89 -8.43 -11.69
CA LYS A 84 12.08 -9.77 -11.17
C LYS A 84 10.75 -10.34 -10.69
N VAL A 85 10.47 -11.57 -11.07
CA VAL A 85 9.25 -12.29 -10.65
C VAL A 85 9.56 -13.07 -9.39
N MET A 86 8.77 -12.83 -8.35
CA MET A 86 8.98 -13.38 -7.03
C MET A 86 7.74 -14.14 -6.55
N ILE A 87 7.95 -15.16 -5.71
CA ILE A 87 6.86 -15.89 -5.03
C ILE A 87 7.01 -15.69 -3.53
N ALA A 88 5.94 -15.24 -2.88
CA ALA A 88 5.85 -15.14 -1.43
C ALA A 88 5.14 -16.36 -0.84
N LYS A 89 5.81 -17.11 0.03
CA LYS A 89 5.30 -18.35 0.62
C LYS A 89 4.38 -18.10 1.81
N ILE A 90 3.27 -17.40 1.54
CA ILE A 90 2.24 -17.12 2.53
C ILE A 90 0.85 -17.46 1.99
N PRO A 91 -0.08 -17.94 2.86
CA PRO A 91 -1.42 -18.36 2.45
C PRO A 91 -2.38 -17.19 2.22
N ILE A 92 -2.02 -15.97 2.58
CA ILE A 92 -2.88 -14.80 2.39
C ILE A 92 -2.79 -14.36 0.94
N PRO A 93 -3.93 -14.27 0.21
CA PRO A 93 -3.92 -13.91 -1.19
C PRO A 93 -3.53 -12.45 -1.39
N ASN A 94 -2.41 -12.21 -2.06
CA ASN A 94 -1.88 -10.88 -2.34
C ASN A 94 -0.88 -10.88 -3.49
N ALA A 95 -0.71 -9.72 -4.15
CA ALA A 95 0.44 -9.42 -4.97
C ALA A 95 0.96 -8.03 -4.59
N PHE A 96 2.22 -7.77 -4.83
CA PHE A 96 2.81 -6.46 -4.55
C PHE A 96 4.06 -6.20 -5.37
N ALA A 97 4.16 -4.95 -5.84
CA ALA A 97 5.36 -4.43 -6.47
C ALA A 97 6.24 -3.74 -5.43
N TYR A 98 7.54 -4.00 -5.46
CA TYR A 98 8.51 -3.42 -4.54
C TYR A 98 9.90 -3.38 -5.18
N GLY A 99 10.82 -2.70 -4.53
CA GLY A 99 12.19 -2.60 -5.01
C GLY A 99 12.91 -1.37 -4.46
N SER A 100 14.19 -1.28 -4.79
CA SER A 100 15.03 -0.14 -4.49
C SER A 100 16.09 0.00 -5.58
N PRO A 101 16.86 1.09 -5.61
CA PRO A 101 18.00 1.20 -6.54
C PRO A 101 19.00 0.03 -6.42
N LEU A 102 19.11 -0.61 -5.27
CA LEU A 102 20.00 -1.74 -5.05
C LEU A 102 19.47 -3.07 -5.60
N THR A 103 18.16 -3.30 -5.50
CA THR A 103 17.53 -4.57 -5.86
C THR A 103 16.90 -4.60 -7.23
N GLY A 104 16.65 -3.41 -7.80
CA GLY A 104 15.78 -3.24 -8.96
C GLY A 104 14.31 -3.47 -8.64
N ASN A 105 13.47 -3.39 -9.66
CA ASN A 105 12.03 -3.60 -9.56
C ASN A 105 11.71 -5.09 -9.42
N ARG A 106 10.78 -5.43 -8.53
CA ARG A 106 10.29 -6.77 -8.26
C ARG A 106 8.77 -6.78 -8.21
N VAL A 107 8.17 -7.87 -8.67
CA VAL A 107 6.74 -8.15 -8.52
C VAL A 107 6.61 -9.49 -7.85
N ALA A 108 5.98 -9.53 -6.68
CA ALA A 108 5.73 -10.75 -5.94
C ALA A 108 4.26 -11.14 -6.02
N VAL A 109 4.03 -12.45 -6.11
CA VAL A 109 2.72 -13.09 -6.03
C VAL A 109 2.76 -14.07 -4.89
N THR A 110 1.75 -14.07 -4.02
CA THR A 110 1.69 -15.04 -2.92
C THR A 110 1.12 -16.38 -3.38
N GLU A 111 1.52 -17.46 -2.72
CA GLU A 111 0.90 -18.78 -2.96
C GLU A 111 -0.62 -18.71 -2.77
N GLY A 112 -1.09 -17.99 -1.72
CA GLY A 112 -2.52 -17.78 -1.49
C GLY A 112 -3.24 -17.06 -2.63
N LEU A 113 -2.57 -16.17 -3.38
CA LEU A 113 -3.17 -15.56 -4.57
C LEU A 113 -3.33 -16.58 -5.70
N ILE A 114 -2.29 -17.39 -5.94
CA ILE A 114 -2.30 -18.42 -6.99
C ILE A 114 -3.40 -19.46 -6.70
N ASP A 115 -3.64 -19.77 -5.43
CA ASP A 115 -4.70 -20.69 -5.02
C ASP A 115 -6.11 -20.07 -5.07
N THR A 116 -6.22 -18.74 -5.08
CA THR A 116 -7.50 -18.02 -5.00
C THR A 116 -7.99 -17.53 -6.35
N LEU A 117 -7.09 -17.12 -7.23
CA LEU A 117 -7.40 -16.47 -8.51
C LEU A 117 -7.03 -17.34 -9.70
N ASP A 118 -7.82 -17.22 -10.76
CA ASP A 118 -7.49 -17.79 -12.06
C ASP A 118 -6.38 -16.98 -12.74
N ARG A 119 -5.67 -17.58 -13.71
CA ARG A 119 -4.56 -16.93 -14.41
C ARG A 119 -4.95 -15.60 -15.07
N GLU A 120 -6.16 -15.50 -15.57
CA GLU A 120 -6.66 -14.28 -16.21
C GLU A 120 -6.89 -13.15 -15.18
N GLU A 121 -7.32 -13.49 -13.98
CA GLU A 121 -7.48 -12.56 -12.88
C GLU A 121 -6.12 -12.12 -12.32
N ILE A 122 -5.17 -13.08 -12.22
CA ILE A 122 -3.78 -12.79 -11.87
C ILE A 122 -3.17 -11.84 -12.90
N GLU A 123 -3.49 -11.98 -14.20
CA GLU A 123 -3.02 -11.08 -15.25
C GLU A 123 -3.46 -9.63 -14.97
N ALA A 124 -4.71 -9.41 -14.58
CA ALA A 124 -5.22 -8.09 -14.25
C ALA A 124 -4.55 -7.52 -12.98
N VAL A 125 -4.33 -8.37 -11.97
CA VAL A 125 -3.60 -7.99 -10.75
C VAL A 125 -2.14 -7.61 -11.07
N ILE A 126 -1.45 -8.40 -11.90
CA ILE A 126 -0.09 -8.05 -12.35
C ILE A 126 -0.07 -6.76 -13.15
N GLY A 127 -1.10 -6.52 -13.99
CA GLY A 127 -1.27 -5.25 -14.70
C GLY A 127 -1.35 -4.06 -13.73
N HIS A 128 -2.07 -4.21 -12.63
CA HIS A 128 -2.17 -3.23 -11.57
C HIS A 128 -0.80 -3.00 -10.89
N GLU A 129 -0.07 -4.05 -10.50
CA GLU A 129 1.24 -3.95 -9.87
C GLU A 129 2.30 -3.31 -10.79
N ILE A 130 2.26 -3.63 -12.08
CA ILE A 130 3.13 -2.99 -13.08
C ILE A 130 2.77 -1.51 -13.24
N GLY A 131 1.50 -1.12 -13.08
CA GLY A 131 1.07 0.26 -13.02
C GLY A 131 1.78 1.04 -11.92
N HIS A 132 1.92 0.49 -10.72
CA HIS A 132 2.68 1.10 -9.63
C HIS A 132 4.16 1.28 -9.96
N LEU A 133 4.77 0.33 -10.66
CA LEU A 133 6.17 0.45 -11.12
C LEU A 133 6.31 1.52 -12.21
N LEU A 134 5.39 1.59 -13.16
CA LEU A 134 5.37 2.57 -14.24
C LEU A 134 5.31 3.99 -13.70
N HIS A 135 4.45 4.25 -12.75
CA HIS A 135 4.27 5.56 -12.14
C HIS A 135 5.30 5.88 -11.05
N LYS A 136 6.26 4.96 -10.81
CA LYS A 136 7.31 5.11 -9.77
C LYS A 136 6.73 5.41 -8.39
N ASP A 137 5.63 4.75 -8.04
CA ASP A 137 4.84 5.02 -6.85
C ASP A 137 5.66 4.96 -5.58
N MET A 138 6.58 4.00 -5.47
CA MET A 138 7.48 3.88 -4.33
C MET A 138 8.31 5.15 -4.09
N HIS A 139 8.89 5.72 -5.17
CA HIS A 139 9.73 6.91 -5.08
C HIS A 139 8.91 8.14 -4.68
N VAL A 140 7.78 8.35 -5.35
CA VAL A 140 6.88 9.48 -5.08
C VAL A 140 6.41 9.45 -3.63
N MET A 141 6.06 8.27 -3.11
CA MET A 141 5.53 8.15 -1.76
C MET A 141 6.61 8.30 -0.70
N VAL A 142 7.84 7.83 -0.95
CA VAL A 142 8.98 8.11 -0.05
C VAL A 142 9.19 9.61 0.07
N ILE A 143 9.26 10.33 -1.06
CA ILE A 143 9.46 11.79 -1.06
C ILE A 143 8.29 12.50 -0.37
N ALA A 144 7.06 12.14 -0.71
CA ALA A 144 5.87 12.74 -0.11
C ALA A 144 5.80 12.53 1.41
N SER A 145 6.25 11.38 1.91
CA SER A 145 6.26 11.06 3.34
C SER A 145 7.33 11.80 4.12
N LEU A 146 8.40 12.28 3.47
CA LEU A 146 9.44 13.06 4.15
C LEU A 146 8.93 14.44 4.62
N LEU A 147 8.05 15.10 3.86
CA LEU A 147 7.55 16.44 4.20
C LEU A 147 6.82 16.49 5.55
N PRO A 148 5.80 15.67 5.82
CA PRO A 148 5.15 15.66 7.12
C PRO A 148 6.10 15.21 8.24
N ALA A 149 7.04 14.28 7.98
CA ALA A 149 8.03 13.87 8.96
C ALA A 149 8.96 15.02 9.38
N ILE A 150 9.50 15.77 8.42
CA ILE A 150 10.36 16.94 8.69
C ILE A 150 9.60 17.99 9.49
N LEU A 151 8.38 18.32 9.06
CA LEU A 151 7.57 19.34 9.75
C LEU A 151 7.20 18.92 11.18
N PHE A 152 6.92 17.63 11.39
CA PHE A 152 6.67 17.07 12.71
C PHE A 152 7.90 17.18 13.63
N ILE A 153 9.11 16.89 13.10
CA ILE A 153 10.37 17.02 13.85
C ILE A 153 10.61 18.48 14.26
N ILE A 154 10.44 19.41 13.31
CA ILE A 154 10.59 20.84 13.59
C ILE A 154 9.60 21.27 14.67
N GLY A 155 8.33 20.93 14.52
CA GLY A 155 7.29 21.27 15.49
C GLY A 155 7.57 20.73 16.87
N ARG A 156 7.94 19.45 16.97
CA ARG A 156 8.31 18.81 18.23
C ARG A 156 9.55 19.45 18.88
N SER A 157 10.58 19.75 18.07
CA SER A 157 11.79 20.42 18.56
C SER A 157 11.49 21.80 19.15
N LEU A 158 10.61 22.56 18.50
CA LEU A 158 10.15 23.86 18.99
C LEU A 158 9.32 23.74 20.28
N LEU A 159 8.42 22.78 20.38
CA LEU A 159 7.68 22.52 21.61
C LEU A 159 8.62 22.17 22.76
N TRP A 160 9.57 21.28 22.54
CA TRP A 160 10.54 20.87 23.55
C TRP A 160 11.40 22.06 24.00
N SER A 161 11.91 22.84 23.04
CA SER A 161 12.68 24.07 23.32
C SER A 161 11.88 25.09 24.14
N GLY A 162 10.61 25.30 23.75
CA GLY A 162 9.71 26.24 24.49
C GLY A 162 9.39 25.79 25.91
N MET A 163 9.33 24.46 26.16
CA MET A 163 9.04 23.93 27.51
C MET A 163 10.24 23.92 28.45
N TYR A 164 11.45 23.64 27.93
CA TYR A 164 12.60 23.35 28.82
C TYR A 164 13.72 24.36 28.80
N TYR A 165 13.89 25.17 27.74
CA TYR A 165 15.08 26.01 27.56
C TYR A 165 14.86 27.53 27.67
N THR A 166 13.63 28.00 27.83
CA THR A 166 13.37 29.44 27.80
C THR A 166 13.27 30.03 29.21
N ARG A 167 14.29 30.80 29.59
CA ARG A 167 14.25 31.63 30.81
C ARG A 167 13.48 32.96 30.63
N ARG A 168 13.02 33.30 29.42
CA ARG A 168 12.20 34.47 29.09
C ARG A 168 10.82 34.07 28.66
N GLU A 169 9.78 34.41 29.41
CA GLU A 169 8.38 34.02 29.21
C GLU A 169 7.82 34.33 27.81
N GLU A 170 8.14 35.51 27.25
CA GLU A 170 7.60 35.90 25.93
C GLU A 170 8.10 35.04 24.75
N ARG A 171 9.35 34.59 24.76
CA ARG A 171 9.90 33.72 23.70
C ARG A 171 9.45 32.28 23.82
N SER A 172 9.10 31.84 25.01
CA SER A 172 8.57 30.49 25.28
C SER A 172 7.20 30.30 24.64
N GLY A 173 6.27 31.25 24.79
CA GLY A 173 4.93 31.16 24.23
C GLY A 173 4.94 31.13 22.71
N ALA A 174 5.76 31.92 22.03
CA ALA A 174 5.87 31.92 20.57
C ALA A 174 6.41 30.58 20.03
N ALA A 175 7.45 30.01 20.67
CA ALA A 175 8.00 28.72 20.27
C ALA A 175 6.98 27.57 20.42
N LEU A 176 6.21 27.57 21.51
CA LEU A 176 5.15 26.61 21.74
C LEU A 176 4.04 26.71 20.68
N LEU A 177 3.59 27.93 20.38
CA LEU A 177 2.55 28.16 19.37
C LEU A 177 3.01 27.71 17.98
N VAL A 178 4.20 28.14 17.54
CA VAL A 178 4.76 27.73 16.24
C VAL A 178 4.99 26.23 16.18
N GLY A 179 5.47 25.61 17.27
CA GLY A 179 5.64 24.17 17.36
C GLY A 179 4.32 23.41 17.22
N LEU A 180 3.26 23.90 17.88
CA LEU A 180 1.92 23.31 17.75
C LEU A 180 1.36 23.42 16.32
N ILE A 181 1.47 24.61 15.70
CA ILE A 181 1.05 24.84 14.31
C ILE A 181 1.80 23.90 13.37
N ALA A 182 3.10 23.72 13.56
CA ALA A 182 3.91 22.83 12.74
C ALA A 182 3.45 21.35 12.88
N ILE A 183 3.12 20.89 14.09
CA ILE A 183 2.61 19.53 14.31
C ILE A 183 1.24 19.36 13.66
N VAL A 184 0.32 20.29 13.82
CA VAL A 184 -1.00 20.24 13.15
C VAL A 184 -0.82 20.23 11.64
N GLY A 185 0.07 21.09 11.11
CA GLY A 185 0.43 21.10 9.69
C GLY A 185 1.00 19.76 9.20
N ALA A 186 1.85 19.11 9.99
CA ALA A 186 2.38 17.78 9.69
C ALA A 186 1.27 16.72 9.58
N TYR A 187 0.28 16.75 10.49
CA TYR A 187 -0.88 15.84 10.40
C TYR A 187 -1.74 16.11 9.17
N ILE A 188 -1.97 17.36 8.82
CA ILE A 188 -2.72 17.73 7.58
C ILE A 188 -1.96 17.21 6.35
N LEU A 189 -0.65 17.44 6.26
CA LEU A 189 0.18 16.91 5.18
C LEU A 189 0.15 15.38 5.13
N HIS A 190 0.17 14.71 6.29
CA HIS A 190 0.06 13.25 6.34
C HIS A 190 -1.27 12.76 5.75
N LEU A 191 -2.40 13.41 6.05
CA LEU A 191 -3.70 13.08 5.46
C LEU A 191 -3.71 13.29 3.94
N LEU A 192 -3.01 14.34 3.44
CA LEU A 192 -2.84 14.56 2.00
C LEU A 192 -2.01 13.46 1.35
N VAL A 193 -0.95 12.97 2.02
CA VAL A 193 -0.15 11.83 1.57
C VAL A 193 -1.00 10.55 1.47
N LEU A 194 -1.88 10.29 2.45
CA LEU A 194 -2.84 9.20 2.37
C LEU A 194 -3.82 9.38 1.19
N GLY A 195 -4.28 10.62 0.96
CA GLY A 195 -5.10 10.97 -0.21
C GLY A 195 -4.37 10.68 -1.54
N LEU A 196 -3.11 11.08 -1.64
CA LEU A 196 -2.26 10.78 -2.79
C LEU A 196 -2.11 9.27 -3.01
N SER A 197 -1.92 8.49 -1.94
CA SER A 197 -1.89 7.02 -2.02
C SER A 197 -3.15 6.46 -2.67
N ARG A 198 -4.32 6.90 -2.22
CA ARG A 198 -5.60 6.45 -2.80
C ARG A 198 -5.77 6.81 -4.28
N LEU A 199 -5.32 7.99 -4.70
CA LEU A 199 -5.34 8.37 -6.11
C LEU A 199 -4.46 7.45 -6.96
N ARG A 200 -3.30 7.04 -6.46
CA ARG A 200 -2.39 6.14 -7.17
C ARG A 200 -2.98 4.75 -7.41
N GLU A 201 -3.82 4.27 -6.51
CA GLU A 201 -4.57 3.03 -6.73
C GLU A 201 -5.46 3.12 -7.98
N TYR A 202 -6.18 4.24 -8.16
CA TYR A 202 -6.99 4.44 -9.35
C TYR A 202 -6.14 4.50 -10.64
N TYR A 203 -4.96 5.12 -10.60
CA TYR A 203 -4.04 5.11 -11.75
C TYR A 203 -3.53 3.71 -12.08
N ALA A 204 -3.24 2.89 -11.08
CA ALA A 204 -2.86 1.50 -11.27
C ALA A 204 -4.04 0.66 -11.80
N ASP A 205 -5.26 0.91 -11.34
CA ASP A 205 -6.49 0.28 -11.85
C ASP A 205 -6.71 0.63 -13.35
N ILE A 206 -6.57 1.90 -13.72
CA ILE A 206 -6.65 2.38 -15.12
C ILE A 206 -5.58 1.71 -15.97
N HIS A 207 -4.35 1.61 -15.46
CA HIS A 207 -3.26 0.96 -16.17
C HIS A 207 -3.59 -0.51 -16.45
N SER A 208 -4.03 -1.26 -15.44
CA SER A 208 -4.47 -2.65 -15.61
C SER A 208 -5.56 -2.78 -16.68
N ALA A 209 -6.59 -1.92 -16.60
CA ALA A 209 -7.68 -1.91 -17.57
C ALA A 209 -7.22 -1.64 -19.01
N SER A 210 -6.15 -0.86 -19.19
CA SER A 210 -5.63 -0.46 -20.51
C SER A 210 -4.70 -1.50 -21.14
N VAL A 211 -3.89 -2.22 -20.33
CA VAL A 211 -2.86 -3.15 -20.85
C VAL A 211 -3.32 -4.61 -20.89
N VAL A 212 -4.34 -4.95 -20.12
CA VAL A 212 -4.89 -6.31 -20.06
C VAL A 212 -6.23 -6.37 -20.79
N LYS A 213 -6.41 -7.38 -21.61
CA LYS A 213 -7.68 -7.61 -22.31
C LYS A 213 -8.80 -7.87 -21.29
N ASP A 214 -9.91 -7.11 -21.37
CA ASP A 214 -10.99 -7.11 -20.37
C ASP A 214 -10.49 -6.83 -18.93
N GLY A 215 -9.38 -6.07 -18.81
CA GLY A 215 -8.65 -5.88 -17.55
C GLY A 215 -9.52 -5.28 -16.45
N ALA A 216 -10.40 -4.32 -16.77
CA ALA A 216 -11.30 -3.72 -15.79
C ALA A 216 -12.23 -4.77 -15.15
N LEU A 217 -12.82 -5.66 -15.95
CA LEU A 217 -13.72 -6.71 -15.45
C LEU A 217 -12.95 -7.77 -14.65
N LYS A 218 -11.81 -8.24 -15.19
CA LYS A 218 -10.95 -9.21 -14.52
C LYS A 218 -10.45 -8.70 -13.18
N LEU A 219 -10.06 -7.42 -13.10
CA LEU A 219 -9.63 -6.79 -11.86
C LEU A 219 -10.78 -6.64 -10.86
N GLN A 220 -12.00 -6.30 -11.31
CA GLN A 220 -13.18 -6.27 -10.43
C GLN A 220 -13.43 -7.63 -9.78
N VAL A 221 -13.38 -8.71 -10.57
CA VAL A 221 -13.58 -10.08 -10.07
C VAL A 221 -12.45 -10.48 -9.12
N ALA A 222 -11.20 -10.20 -9.49
CA ALA A 222 -10.04 -10.45 -8.64
C ALA A 222 -10.19 -9.76 -7.28
N LEU A 223 -10.47 -8.46 -7.26
CA LEU A 223 -10.66 -7.69 -6.03
C LEU A 223 -11.79 -8.25 -5.16
N ALA A 224 -12.93 -8.60 -5.75
CA ALA A 224 -14.06 -9.19 -5.04
C ALA A 224 -13.70 -10.56 -4.43
N LYS A 225 -12.97 -11.41 -5.16
CA LYS A 225 -12.47 -12.71 -4.65
C LYS A 225 -11.47 -12.51 -3.51
N LEU A 226 -10.55 -11.54 -3.62
CA LEU A 226 -9.56 -11.25 -2.59
C LEU A 226 -10.22 -10.82 -1.28
N VAL A 227 -11.18 -9.89 -1.33
CA VAL A 227 -11.95 -9.47 -0.15
C VAL A 227 -12.66 -10.66 0.49
N ASN A 228 -13.35 -11.46 -0.31
CA ASN A 228 -14.10 -12.63 0.18
C ASN A 228 -13.17 -13.70 0.79
N SER A 229 -12.03 -14.01 0.16
CA SER A 229 -11.09 -15.01 0.66
C SER A 229 -10.42 -14.56 1.96
N THR A 230 -10.04 -13.30 2.06
CA THR A 230 -9.46 -12.73 3.29
C THR A 230 -10.44 -12.78 4.45
N ALA A 231 -11.72 -12.45 4.22
CA ALA A 231 -12.77 -12.58 5.22
C ALA A 231 -12.94 -14.02 5.72
N ARG A 232 -12.85 -15.00 4.83
CA ARG A 232 -12.93 -16.43 5.19
C ARG A 232 -11.74 -16.92 5.99
N LEU A 233 -10.52 -16.49 5.62
CA LEU A 233 -9.30 -16.86 6.35
C LEU A 233 -9.38 -16.38 7.80
N ARG A 234 -9.88 -15.17 8.02
CA ARG A 234 -10.14 -14.63 9.37
C ARG A 234 -11.22 -15.41 10.12
N ALA A 235 -12.35 -15.71 9.48
CA ALA A 235 -13.42 -16.50 10.08
C ALA A 235 -12.96 -17.91 10.52
N ARG A 236 -11.89 -18.43 9.89
CA ARG A 236 -11.24 -19.69 10.27
C ARG A 236 -10.17 -19.54 11.36
N GLY A 237 -10.02 -18.35 11.95
CA GLY A 237 -9.06 -18.09 13.02
C GLY A 237 -7.61 -17.90 12.56
N LEU A 238 -7.35 -17.75 11.26
CA LEU A 238 -6.03 -17.36 10.79
C LEU A 238 -5.75 -15.92 11.21
N ASP A 239 -4.66 -15.74 11.97
CA ASP A 239 -4.24 -14.41 12.40
C ASP A 239 -3.67 -13.59 11.23
N VAL A 240 -4.58 -12.94 10.50
CA VAL A 240 -4.21 -11.99 9.44
C VAL A 240 -3.59 -10.72 10.03
N SER A 241 -3.78 -10.48 11.35
CA SER A 241 -3.28 -9.30 12.05
C SER A 241 -1.75 -9.30 12.19
N SER A 242 -1.11 -10.47 12.24
CA SER A 242 0.36 -10.58 12.23
C SER A 242 0.98 -9.96 10.97
N PHE A 243 0.23 -9.87 9.88
CA PHE A 243 0.62 -9.20 8.63
C PHE A 243 0.05 -7.78 8.50
N SER A 244 -0.74 -7.32 9.48
CA SER A 244 -1.39 -6.00 9.44
C SER A 244 -0.40 -4.83 9.45
N GLY A 245 0.80 -5.01 9.99
CA GLY A 245 1.89 -4.02 9.92
C GLY A 245 2.29 -3.65 8.48
N PHE A 246 1.93 -4.49 7.50
CA PHE A 246 2.23 -4.32 6.08
C PHE A 246 0.96 -4.19 5.21
N LYS A 247 -0.14 -3.73 5.80
CA LYS A 247 -1.43 -3.52 5.09
C LYS A 247 -1.30 -2.79 3.76
N ALA A 248 -0.34 -1.89 3.68
CA ALA A 248 -0.07 -1.12 2.49
C ALA A 248 0.53 -1.93 1.31
N LEU A 249 0.96 -3.17 1.56
CA LEU A 249 1.36 -4.12 0.52
C LEU A 249 0.19 -4.97 0.03
N PHE A 250 -1.00 -4.84 0.63
CA PHE A 250 -2.16 -5.59 0.22
C PHE A 250 -2.97 -4.79 -0.80
N ILE A 251 -3.42 -5.45 -1.84
CA ILE A 251 -4.29 -4.86 -2.88
C ILE A 251 -5.63 -4.40 -2.29
N THR A 252 -6.06 -5.06 -1.20
CA THR A 252 -7.27 -4.72 -0.41
C THR A 252 -6.94 -4.72 1.07
N ASP A 253 -7.56 -3.82 1.85
CA ASP A 253 -7.35 -3.77 3.31
C ASP A 253 -7.91 -5.03 3.98
N PRO A 254 -7.07 -5.91 4.54
CA PRO A 254 -7.53 -7.16 5.12
C PRO A 254 -8.44 -6.98 6.35
N ASP A 255 -8.36 -5.84 7.07
CA ASP A 255 -9.19 -5.61 8.26
C ASP A 255 -10.62 -5.21 7.90
N LYS A 256 -10.82 -4.62 6.72
CA LYS A 256 -12.16 -4.22 6.23
C LYS A 256 -12.94 -5.37 5.61
N ALA A 257 -12.26 -6.46 5.24
CA ALA A 257 -12.88 -7.59 4.55
C ALA A 257 -13.99 -8.29 5.37
N ILE A 258 -13.99 -8.17 6.71
CA ILE A 258 -15.01 -8.82 7.57
C ILE A 258 -16.35 -8.09 7.55
N GLU A 259 -16.33 -6.76 7.60
CA GLU A 259 -17.57 -5.97 7.59
C GLU A 259 -18.25 -6.01 6.21
N GLU A 260 -17.50 -6.38 5.17
CA GLU A 260 -17.96 -6.33 3.79
C GLU A 260 -18.60 -7.64 3.30
N VAL A 261 -18.34 -8.80 3.96
CA VAL A 261 -18.78 -10.11 3.45
C VAL A 261 -19.33 -11.02 4.56
N GLU A 262 -20.52 -10.74 5.05
CA GLU A 262 -21.33 -11.80 5.70
C GLU A 262 -21.86 -12.75 4.64
N SER A 263 -21.40 -14.02 4.70
CA SER A 263 -21.92 -15.17 3.99
C SER A 263 -21.89 -15.17 2.44
N VAL A 264 -20.75 -15.55 1.85
CA VAL A 264 -20.76 -16.18 0.50
C VAL A 264 -20.06 -17.54 0.61
N ALA A 265 -20.81 -18.60 0.37
CA ALA A 265 -20.30 -19.98 0.29
C ALA A 265 -19.24 -20.11 -0.81
N SER A 266 -18.29 -21.03 -0.60
CA SER A 266 -17.22 -21.34 -1.57
C SER A 266 -17.78 -21.60 -2.97
N ILE A 267 -17.24 -20.91 -3.95
CA ILE A 267 -17.63 -21.07 -5.34
C ILE A 267 -16.44 -21.69 -6.07
N PRO A 268 -16.49 -22.98 -6.42
CA PRO A 268 -15.57 -23.55 -7.40
C PRO A 268 -15.93 -22.99 -8.79
N THR A 269 -14.96 -22.45 -9.49
CA THR A 269 -15.15 -21.92 -10.86
C THR A 269 -14.30 -22.70 -11.84
N ALA A 270 -14.83 -22.89 -13.05
CA ALA A 270 -14.04 -23.42 -14.15
C ALA A 270 -13.04 -22.36 -14.64
N PRO A 271 -11.78 -22.71 -14.89
CA PRO A 271 -10.76 -21.76 -15.32
C PRO A 271 -11.16 -21.06 -16.64
N GLY A 272 -10.97 -19.74 -16.70
CA GLY A 272 -11.02 -18.98 -17.95
C GLY A 272 -12.37 -18.39 -18.36
N ILE A 273 -13.46 -18.63 -17.61
CA ILE A 273 -14.77 -18.01 -17.88
C ILE A 273 -15.30 -17.38 -16.59
N ILE A 274 -15.40 -16.05 -16.58
CA ILE A 274 -16.03 -15.32 -15.46
C ILE A 274 -17.46 -15.80 -15.30
N SER A 275 -17.74 -16.46 -14.19
CA SER A 275 -19.03 -17.06 -13.91
C SER A 275 -20.09 -16.03 -13.54
N ARG A 276 -21.38 -16.37 -13.74
CA ARG A 276 -22.50 -15.54 -13.25
C ARG A 276 -22.43 -15.28 -11.74
N ARG A 277 -21.86 -16.20 -10.98
CA ARG A 277 -21.70 -16.08 -9.52
C ARG A 277 -20.63 -15.05 -9.13
N GLU A 278 -19.53 -14.98 -9.87
CA GLU A 278 -18.48 -13.97 -9.66
C GLU A 278 -19.00 -12.58 -9.99
N LEU A 279 -19.74 -12.44 -11.09
CA LEU A 279 -20.42 -11.20 -11.42
C LEU A 279 -21.44 -10.80 -10.34
N ALA A 280 -22.19 -11.75 -9.80
CA ALA A 280 -23.12 -11.50 -8.69
C ALA A 280 -22.41 -11.05 -7.43
N LEU A 281 -21.20 -11.57 -7.14
CA LEU A 281 -20.35 -11.12 -6.02
C LEU A 281 -19.92 -9.67 -6.22
N VAL A 282 -19.41 -9.33 -7.41
CA VAL A 282 -19.03 -7.95 -7.77
C VAL A 282 -20.21 -7.00 -7.61
N GLU A 283 -21.37 -7.36 -8.17
CA GLU A 283 -22.58 -6.54 -8.10
C GLU A 283 -23.09 -6.37 -6.66
N ARG A 284 -23.00 -7.41 -5.84
CA ARG A 284 -23.37 -7.33 -4.42
C ARG A 284 -22.50 -6.32 -3.67
N ILE A 285 -21.18 -6.36 -3.85
CA ILE A 285 -20.26 -5.41 -3.21
C ILE A 285 -20.51 -3.99 -3.73
N LYS A 286 -20.70 -3.81 -5.04
CA LYS A 286 -20.97 -2.50 -5.65
C LYS A 286 -22.24 -1.82 -5.14
N ARG A 287 -23.28 -2.61 -4.83
CA ARG A 287 -24.57 -2.10 -4.34
C ARG A 287 -24.56 -1.64 -2.89
N ARG A 288 -23.51 -2.00 -2.12
CA ARG A 288 -23.39 -1.56 -0.73
C ARG A 288 -23.36 -0.03 -0.64
N GLU A 289 -24.18 0.54 0.23
CA GLU A 289 -24.14 1.96 0.56
C GLU A 289 -22.97 2.26 1.49
N LEU A 290 -22.25 3.34 1.20
CA LEU A 290 -21.15 3.80 2.01
C LEU A 290 -21.68 4.65 3.17
N THR A 291 -21.42 4.19 4.39
CA THR A 291 -21.76 4.91 5.61
C THR A 291 -20.81 6.09 5.87
N LEU A 292 -21.18 6.99 6.79
CA LEU A 292 -20.27 8.03 7.26
C LEU A 292 -19.01 7.45 7.90
N ALA A 293 -19.12 6.33 8.61
CA ALA A 293 -17.99 5.61 9.19
C ALA A 293 -17.03 5.13 8.11
N ASP A 294 -17.52 4.53 7.02
CA ASP A 294 -16.68 4.11 5.88
C ASP A 294 -15.89 5.28 5.30
N ARG A 295 -16.52 6.45 5.16
CA ARG A 295 -15.86 7.66 4.63
C ARG A 295 -14.78 8.18 5.57
N ILE A 296 -15.04 8.21 6.88
CA ILE A 296 -14.06 8.64 7.88
C ILE A 296 -12.87 7.68 7.92
N ILE A 297 -13.12 6.38 7.97
CA ILE A 297 -12.07 5.34 7.96
C ILE A 297 -11.23 5.43 6.69
N GLU A 298 -11.85 5.73 5.53
CA GLU A 298 -11.13 5.89 4.28
C GLU A 298 -10.14 7.06 4.30
N ILE A 299 -10.43 8.17 4.99
CA ILE A 299 -9.51 9.31 5.12
C ILE A 299 -8.17 8.86 5.72
N PHE A 300 -8.21 7.94 6.69
CA PHE A 300 -7.03 7.37 7.36
C PHE A 300 -6.48 6.11 6.68
N SER A 301 -7.00 5.72 5.52
CA SER A 301 -6.56 4.55 4.77
C SER A 301 -5.64 4.92 3.62
N THR A 302 -4.70 4.01 3.31
CA THR A 302 -3.83 4.10 2.13
C THR A 302 -4.53 3.65 0.84
N HIS A 303 -5.60 2.84 0.97
CA HIS A 303 -6.38 2.34 -0.16
C HIS A 303 -7.79 2.92 -0.17
N PRO A 304 -8.37 3.17 -1.36
CA PRO A 304 -9.77 3.55 -1.47
C PRO A 304 -10.68 2.42 -0.97
N ASN A 305 -11.90 2.77 -0.59
CA ASN A 305 -12.91 1.77 -0.29
C ASN A 305 -13.18 0.88 -1.53
N ILE A 306 -13.27 -0.42 -1.32
CA ILE A 306 -13.46 -1.41 -2.39
C ILE A 306 -14.68 -1.11 -3.26
N VAL A 307 -15.79 -0.65 -2.66
CA VAL A 307 -17.01 -0.28 -3.38
C VAL A 307 -16.72 0.82 -4.40
N LYS A 308 -15.91 1.82 -4.02
CA LYS A 308 -15.53 2.91 -4.93
C LYS A 308 -14.64 2.42 -6.06
N ARG A 309 -13.65 1.54 -5.77
CA ARG A 309 -12.79 0.95 -6.80
C ARG A 309 -13.60 0.14 -7.81
N LEU A 310 -14.51 -0.72 -7.34
CA LEU A 310 -15.36 -1.52 -8.24
C LEU A 310 -16.28 -0.67 -9.10
N ARG A 311 -16.82 0.44 -8.56
CA ARG A 311 -17.64 1.37 -9.34
C ARG A 311 -16.81 2.12 -10.39
N ALA A 312 -15.62 2.60 -10.03
CA ALA A 312 -14.71 3.27 -10.96
C ALA A 312 -14.27 2.35 -12.11
N LEU A 313 -13.94 1.09 -11.81
CA LEU A 313 -13.63 0.08 -12.83
C LEU A 313 -14.83 -0.23 -13.76
N ASP A 314 -16.05 -0.15 -13.24
CA ASP A 314 -17.27 -0.32 -14.04
C ASP A 314 -17.48 0.85 -15.03
N GLU A 315 -17.18 2.07 -14.60
CA GLU A 315 -17.19 3.25 -15.46
C GLU A 315 -16.11 3.15 -16.55
N LEU A 316 -14.88 2.82 -16.18
CA LEU A 316 -13.79 2.60 -17.13
C LEU A 316 -14.13 1.52 -18.17
N ARG A 317 -14.79 0.44 -17.76
CA ARG A 317 -15.22 -0.61 -18.70
C ARG A 317 -16.19 -0.09 -19.74
N LYS A 318 -17.07 0.86 -19.40
CA LYS A 318 -18.02 1.47 -20.33
C LYS A 318 -17.37 2.46 -21.30
N GLU A 319 -16.25 3.07 -20.87
CA GLU A 319 -15.51 4.04 -21.68
C GLU A 319 -14.56 3.35 -22.68
N ILE A 320 -13.99 2.20 -22.32
CA ILE A 320 -12.99 1.48 -23.12
C ILE A 320 -13.63 0.44 -24.06
N GLY A 321 -14.82 -0.06 -23.72
CA GLY A 321 -15.56 -1.08 -24.50
C GLY A 321 -16.55 -0.46 -25.40
#